data_a2d2cfbacf3fddf8ddccaf7d5d5448b9
#
_entry.id   a2d2cfbacf3fddf8ddccaf7d5d5448b9
#
_cell.length_a   1.000
_cell.length_b   1.000
_cell.length_c   1.000
_cell.angle_alpha   90.00
_cell.angle_beta   90.00
_cell.angle_gamma   90.00
#
_symmetry.space_group_name_H-M   'P 1'
#
loop_
_entity.id
_entity.type
_entity.pdbx_description
1 polymer ?
#
loop_
_entity_poly.entity_id
_entity_poly.type
_entity_poly.pdbx_seq_one_letter_code
_entity_poly.pdbx_strand_id
1 'polypeptide(L)'
;MSRIGELQLDIDKTAGNVVQLLVGKGKKIACAESCTGGLISAAITSVSGSSAVMDMSICTYAVSAKERFIGVPAAIIDKYGVVSAETAAAMADGVRKTAGSDIGISVTGIAGPTGAEPGKPVGTVYIGLSVAGNTQARLVFTDPILAKDENAREYIRKNTVLTALQWVAENI
;
A
#
# COMPACT_ATOMS: atom_id res chain seq x y z
N MET A 1 5.89 -23.27 11.39
CA MET A 1 6.22 -22.19 10.43
C MET A 1 6.29 -20.89 11.23
N SER A 2 7.18 -19.95 10.91
CA SER A 2 7.19 -18.65 11.58
C SER A 2 5.97 -17.83 11.14
N ARG A 3 5.50 -16.89 11.99
CA ARG A 3 4.39 -15.99 11.64
C ARG A 3 4.65 -15.17 10.36
N ILE A 4 5.89 -14.80 10.11
CA ILE A 4 6.30 -14.13 8.87
C ILE A 4 6.16 -15.06 7.66
N GLY A 5 6.45 -16.35 7.84
CA GLY A 5 6.24 -17.36 6.79
C GLY A 5 4.76 -17.58 6.47
N GLU A 6 3.90 -17.58 7.49
CA GLU A 6 2.44 -17.66 7.30
C GLU A 6 1.90 -16.45 6.56
N LEU A 7 2.33 -15.25 6.95
CA LEU A 7 1.99 -14.01 6.23
C LEU A 7 2.41 -14.06 4.75
N GLN A 8 3.58 -14.63 4.44
CA GLN A 8 4.01 -14.74 3.04
C GLN A 8 3.10 -15.64 2.23
N LEU A 9 2.69 -16.79 2.78
CA LEU A 9 1.74 -17.68 2.10
C LEU A 9 0.38 -17.01 1.85
N ASP A 10 -0.11 -16.25 2.84
CA ASP A 10 -1.36 -15.52 2.72
C ASP A 10 -1.26 -14.39 1.67
N ILE A 11 -0.11 -13.70 1.61
CA ILE A 11 0.17 -12.70 0.59
C ILE A 11 0.14 -13.33 -0.80
N ASP A 12 0.86 -14.44 -1.00
CA ASP A 12 0.95 -15.11 -2.30
C ASP A 12 -0.42 -15.58 -2.79
N LYS A 13 -1.22 -16.18 -1.90
CA LYS A 13 -2.59 -16.61 -2.18
C LYS A 13 -3.49 -15.42 -2.51
N THR A 14 -3.41 -14.35 -1.74
CA THR A 14 -4.25 -13.15 -1.93
C THR A 14 -3.88 -12.42 -3.22
N ALA A 15 -2.58 -12.33 -3.54
CA ALA A 15 -2.10 -11.75 -4.79
C ALA A 15 -2.63 -12.53 -6.01
N GLY A 16 -2.59 -13.87 -5.94
CA GLY A 16 -3.18 -14.73 -6.97
C GLY A 16 -4.67 -14.43 -7.20
N ASN A 17 -5.44 -14.31 -6.11
CA ASN A 17 -6.85 -13.97 -6.18
C ASN A 17 -7.08 -12.56 -6.78
N VAL A 18 -6.32 -11.56 -6.34
CA VAL A 18 -6.42 -10.18 -6.88
C VAL A 18 -6.17 -10.15 -8.38
N VAL A 19 -5.09 -10.80 -8.85
CA VAL A 19 -4.79 -10.85 -10.30
C VAL A 19 -5.91 -11.52 -11.08
N GLN A 20 -6.45 -12.64 -10.60
CA GLN A 20 -7.56 -13.32 -11.26
C GLN A 20 -8.83 -12.46 -11.32
N LEU A 21 -9.16 -11.76 -10.23
CA LEU A 21 -10.31 -10.85 -10.18
C LEU A 21 -10.15 -9.68 -11.16
N LEU A 22 -8.95 -9.07 -11.18
CA LEU A 22 -8.66 -7.96 -12.10
C LEU A 22 -8.73 -8.39 -13.56
N VAL A 23 -8.14 -9.53 -13.91
CA VAL A 23 -8.20 -10.12 -15.26
C VAL A 23 -9.65 -10.39 -15.65
N GLY A 24 -10.42 -11.04 -14.77
CA GLY A 24 -11.83 -11.39 -15.03
C GLY A 24 -12.74 -10.18 -15.24
N LYS A 25 -12.38 -9.03 -14.66
CA LYS A 25 -13.13 -7.77 -14.80
C LYS A 25 -12.53 -6.79 -15.83
N GLY A 26 -11.42 -7.15 -16.46
CA GLY A 26 -10.72 -6.29 -17.39
C GLY A 26 -10.22 -4.99 -16.74
N LYS A 27 -9.83 -5.05 -15.45
CA LYS A 27 -9.42 -3.90 -14.65
C LYS A 27 -7.92 -3.87 -14.46
N LYS A 28 -7.38 -2.65 -14.34
CA LYS A 28 -5.96 -2.40 -14.15
C LYS A 28 -5.70 -1.66 -12.85
N ILE A 29 -4.54 -1.93 -12.25
CA ILE A 29 -4.11 -1.38 -10.98
C ILE A 29 -2.75 -0.69 -11.09
N ALA A 30 -2.60 0.41 -10.35
CA ALA A 30 -1.32 1.08 -10.11
C ALA A 30 -1.03 1.19 -8.61
N CYS A 31 0.25 1.12 -8.23
CA CYS A 31 0.70 1.13 -6.85
C CYS A 31 1.62 2.31 -6.54
N ALA A 32 1.37 3.02 -5.43
CA ALA A 32 2.28 4.02 -4.87
C ALA A 32 2.73 3.58 -3.47
N GLU A 33 4.00 3.22 -3.34
CA GLU A 33 4.51 2.63 -2.11
C GLU A 33 5.51 3.54 -1.40
N SER A 34 5.46 3.57 -0.07
CA SER A 34 6.45 4.20 0.78
C SER A 34 7.12 3.15 1.68
N CYS A 35 6.64 2.89 2.87
CA CYS A 35 7.30 1.98 3.81
C CYS A 35 7.32 0.50 3.35
N THR A 36 6.45 0.09 2.45
CA THR A 36 6.45 -1.26 1.84
C THR A 36 7.53 -1.42 0.78
N GLY A 37 7.96 -0.32 0.12
CA GLY A 37 9.15 -0.29 -0.74
C GLY A 37 9.09 -1.21 -1.96
N GLY A 38 7.91 -1.38 -2.56
CA GLY A 38 7.70 -2.22 -3.74
C GLY A 38 7.14 -3.61 -3.45
N LEU A 39 6.85 -3.95 -2.18
CA LEU A 39 6.36 -5.30 -1.84
C LEU A 39 4.95 -5.60 -2.34
N ILE A 40 4.07 -4.59 -2.48
CA ILE A 40 2.73 -4.81 -3.06
C ILE A 40 2.87 -5.16 -4.54
N SER A 41 3.65 -4.36 -5.26
CA SER A 41 3.91 -4.63 -6.68
C SER A 41 4.67 -5.94 -6.90
N ALA A 42 5.64 -6.25 -6.04
CA ALA A 42 6.35 -7.54 -6.07
C ALA A 42 5.38 -8.72 -5.88
N ALA A 43 4.45 -8.63 -4.93
CA ALA A 43 3.45 -9.67 -4.71
C ALA A 43 2.53 -9.85 -5.94
N ILE A 44 2.03 -8.76 -6.53
CA ILE A 44 1.19 -8.85 -7.74
C ILE A 44 1.99 -9.40 -8.92
N THR A 45 3.21 -8.91 -9.15
CA THR A 45 4.04 -9.31 -10.29
C THR A 45 4.66 -10.70 -10.14
N SER A 46 4.65 -11.31 -8.96
CA SER A 46 5.02 -12.72 -8.77
C SER A 46 3.99 -13.69 -9.39
N VAL A 47 2.77 -13.20 -9.66
CA VAL A 47 1.70 -14.00 -10.24
C VAL A 47 1.79 -13.99 -11.77
N SER A 48 1.80 -15.18 -12.39
CA SER A 48 1.77 -15.29 -13.85
C SER A 48 0.51 -14.63 -14.41
N GLY A 49 0.67 -13.83 -15.47
CA GLY A 49 -0.43 -13.06 -16.09
C GLY A 49 -0.63 -11.66 -15.49
N SER A 50 0.12 -11.27 -14.48
CA SER A 50 0.04 -9.94 -13.85
C SER A 50 0.28 -8.77 -14.81
N SER A 51 1.00 -8.99 -15.92
CA SER A 51 1.20 -7.97 -16.96
C SER A 51 -0.10 -7.48 -17.62
N ALA A 52 -1.17 -8.27 -17.54
CA ALA A 52 -2.48 -7.86 -18.05
C ALA A 52 -3.18 -6.83 -17.13
N VAL A 53 -2.76 -6.72 -15.86
CA VAL A 53 -3.45 -5.95 -14.83
C VAL A 53 -2.59 -4.86 -14.18
N MET A 54 -1.26 -4.99 -14.17
CA MET A 54 -0.36 -4.02 -13.55
C MET A 54 0.09 -2.98 -14.57
N ASP A 55 -0.38 -1.74 -14.42
CA ASP A 55 0.04 -0.64 -15.29
C ASP A 55 1.32 0.04 -14.78
N MET A 56 1.37 0.35 -13.49
CA MET A 56 2.48 1.10 -12.91
C MET A 56 2.68 0.77 -11.43
N SER A 57 3.92 0.77 -11.00
CA SER A 57 4.27 0.84 -9.59
C SER A 57 5.41 1.82 -9.37
N ILE A 58 5.31 2.62 -8.32
CA ILE A 58 6.31 3.61 -7.96
C ILE A 58 6.55 3.66 -6.46
N CYS A 59 7.82 3.61 -6.04
CA CYS A 59 8.23 3.90 -4.67
C CYS A 59 8.42 5.40 -4.49
N THR A 60 7.41 6.07 -3.96
CA THR A 60 7.47 7.49 -3.60
C THR A 60 7.90 7.65 -2.15
N TYR A 61 9.15 7.33 -1.86
CA TYR A 61 9.66 7.27 -0.47
C TYR A 61 9.79 8.66 0.15
N ALA A 62 10.43 9.60 -0.57
CA ALA A 62 10.56 10.98 -0.15
C ALA A 62 9.25 11.77 -0.34
N VAL A 63 9.07 12.86 0.42
CA VAL A 63 7.96 13.82 0.24
C VAL A 63 7.96 14.35 -1.18
N SER A 64 9.10 14.86 -1.65
CA SER A 64 9.26 15.40 -3.00
C SER A 64 8.90 14.42 -4.12
N ALA A 65 9.09 13.10 -3.88
CA ALA A 65 8.70 12.08 -4.85
C ALA A 65 7.16 11.92 -4.91
N LYS A 66 6.47 12.03 -3.76
CA LYS A 66 5.00 12.01 -3.71
C LYS A 66 4.39 13.18 -4.48
N GLU A 67 4.95 14.38 -4.28
CA GLU A 67 4.51 15.59 -4.97
C GLU A 67 4.79 15.53 -6.47
N ARG A 68 6.04 15.25 -6.83
CA ARG A 68 6.54 15.35 -8.20
C ARG A 68 5.97 14.30 -9.13
N PHE A 69 5.87 13.04 -8.68
CA PHE A 69 5.59 11.92 -9.57
C PHE A 69 4.13 11.48 -9.56
N ILE A 70 3.43 11.67 -8.47
CA ILE A 70 2.02 11.27 -8.34
C ILE A 70 1.11 12.42 -7.89
N GLY A 71 1.62 13.66 -7.90
CA GLY A 71 0.81 14.87 -7.72
C GLY A 71 0.14 15.02 -6.35
N VAL A 72 0.71 14.46 -5.28
CA VAL A 72 0.19 14.69 -3.93
C VAL A 72 0.35 16.18 -3.60
N PRO A 73 -0.74 16.89 -3.26
CA PRO A 73 -0.65 18.31 -2.94
C PRO A 73 0.20 18.55 -1.68
N ALA A 74 1.19 19.45 -1.77
CA ALA A 74 2.03 19.83 -0.63
C ALA A 74 1.19 20.26 0.58
N ALA A 75 0.10 21.00 0.36
CA ALA A 75 -0.81 21.44 1.41
C ALA A 75 -1.45 20.30 2.23
N ILE A 76 -1.63 19.10 1.64
CA ILE A 76 -2.11 17.93 2.36
C ILE A 76 -1.02 17.42 3.30
N ILE A 77 0.21 17.31 2.80
CA ILE A 77 1.35 16.84 3.59
C ILE A 77 1.67 17.83 4.73
N ASP A 78 1.67 19.13 4.44
CA ASP A 78 1.92 20.18 5.43
C ASP A 78 0.88 20.17 6.55
N LYS A 79 -0.39 19.97 6.21
CA LYS A 79 -1.49 19.99 7.18
C LYS A 79 -1.64 18.74 8.00
N TYR A 80 -1.52 17.56 7.38
CA TYR A 80 -1.86 16.27 7.99
C TYR A 80 -0.63 15.39 8.27
N GLY A 81 0.51 15.74 7.70
CA GLY A 81 1.75 14.97 7.76
C GLY A 81 1.83 13.88 6.70
N VAL A 82 3.04 13.39 6.50
CA VAL A 82 3.33 12.33 5.51
C VAL A 82 2.62 11.02 5.85
N VAL A 83 2.51 10.69 7.15
CA VAL A 83 1.82 9.50 7.65
C VAL A 83 0.44 9.91 8.13
N SER A 84 -0.52 9.90 7.22
CA SER A 84 -1.92 10.26 7.49
C SER A 84 -2.86 9.58 6.49
N ALA A 85 -4.14 9.52 6.84
CA ALA A 85 -5.18 9.01 5.97
C ALA A 85 -5.31 9.87 4.70
N GLU A 86 -5.21 11.19 4.86
CA GLU A 86 -5.33 12.16 3.77
C GLU A 86 -4.18 12.02 2.77
N THR A 87 -2.95 11.85 3.26
CA THR A 87 -1.79 11.60 2.39
C THR A 87 -1.91 10.26 1.68
N ALA A 88 -2.34 9.19 2.35
CA ALA A 88 -2.57 7.90 1.72
C ALA A 88 -3.63 7.99 0.62
N ALA A 89 -4.77 8.65 0.89
CA ALA A 89 -5.82 8.86 -0.10
C ALA A 89 -5.31 9.64 -1.32
N ALA A 90 -4.58 10.75 -1.08
CA ALA A 90 -4.01 11.56 -2.16
C ALA A 90 -2.99 10.77 -3.01
N MET A 91 -2.17 9.92 -2.38
CA MET A 91 -1.25 9.02 -3.09
C MET A 91 -1.98 8.01 -3.96
N ALA A 92 -3.07 7.40 -3.47
CA ALA A 92 -3.85 6.41 -4.21
C ALA A 92 -4.53 7.03 -5.44
N ASP A 93 -5.18 8.18 -5.27
CA ASP A 93 -5.80 8.90 -6.38
C ASP A 93 -4.76 9.41 -7.37
N GLY A 94 -3.64 9.91 -6.86
CA GLY A 94 -2.52 10.40 -7.66
C GLY A 94 -1.93 9.31 -8.55
N VAL A 95 -1.58 8.15 -7.99
CA VAL A 95 -1.00 7.06 -8.79
C VAL A 95 -2.00 6.49 -9.81
N ARG A 96 -3.28 6.37 -9.43
CA ARG A 96 -4.34 5.95 -10.35
C ARG A 96 -4.44 6.87 -11.56
N LYS A 97 -4.47 8.19 -11.33
CA LYS A 97 -4.54 9.20 -12.40
C LYS A 97 -3.28 9.22 -13.25
N THR A 98 -2.11 9.15 -12.63
CA THR A 98 -0.81 9.17 -13.34
C THR A 98 -0.67 7.97 -14.28
N ALA A 99 -1.12 6.80 -13.85
CA ALA A 99 -1.07 5.58 -14.65
C ALA A 99 -2.23 5.46 -15.65
N GLY A 100 -3.33 6.20 -15.45
CA GLY A 100 -4.58 5.99 -16.19
C GLY A 100 -5.28 4.68 -15.83
N SER A 101 -5.00 4.13 -14.64
CA SER A 101 -5.53 2.84 -14.20
C SER A 101 -6.94 2.97 -13.61
N ASP A 102 -7.67 1.85 -13.55
CA ASP A 102 -8.98 1.77 -12.89
C ASP A 102 -8.86 1.90 -11.37
N ILE A 103 -7.76 1.36 -10.81
CA ILE A 103 -7.51 1.25 -9.38
C ILE A 103 -6.14 1.84 -9.04
N GLY A 104 -6.10 2.63 -7.97
CA GLY A 104 -4.88 3.07 -7.33
C GLY A 104 -4.82 2.57 -5.89
N ILE A 105 -3.73 1.88 -5.52
CA ILE A 105 -3.44 1.48 -4.15
C ILE A 105 -2.20 2.20 -3.66
N SER A 106 -2.21 2.69 -2.42
CA SER A 106 -1.06 3.37 -1.86
C SER A 106 -0.79 2.97 -0.42
N VAL A 107 0.43 3.20 0.04
CA VAL A 107 0.85 3.00 1.42
C VAL A 107 1.76 4.12 1.87
N THR A 108 1.48 4.67 3.08
CA THR A 108 2.39 5.53 3.82
C THR A 108 2.39 5.15 5.29
N GLY A 109 3.56 5.15 5.97
CA GLY A 109 3.60 4.70 7.36
C GLY A 109 4.98 4.53 7.96
N ILE A 110 4.98 4.15 9.23
CA ILE A 110 6.15 3.96 10.09
C ILE A 110 6.36 2.47 10.33
N ALA A 111 7.25 1.86 9.56
CA ALA A 111 7.55 0.43 9.69
C ALA A 111 8.56 0.11 10.81
N GLY A 112 9.17 1.14 11.42
CA GLY A 112 10.12 0.96 12.49
C GLY A 112 11.51 0.45 12.06
N PRO A 113 12.41 0.14 13.01
CA PRO A 113 12.21 0.25 14.47
C PRO A 113 12.20 1.69 15.02
N THR A 114 12.62 2.65 14.22
CA THR A 114 12.65 4.09 14.54
C THR A 114 11.57 4.85 13.77
N GLY A 115 11.48 6.18 13.99
CA GLY A 115 10.58 7.05 13.23
C GLY A 115 9.20 7.25 13.87
N ALA A 116 8.97 6.77 15.10
CA ALA A 116 7.77 7.10 15.85
C ALA A 116 7.67 8.62 16.06
N GLU A 117 6.46 9.14 15.91
CA GLU A 117 6.11 10.55 16.13
C GLU A 117 5.05 10.64 17.25
N PRO A 118 4.85 11.82 17.89
CA PRO A 118 3.77 12.01 18.85
C PRO A 118 2.42 11.59 18.24
N GLY A 119 1.74 10.65 18.90
CA GLY A 119 0.48 10.09 18.43
C GLY A 119 0.56 9.08 17.28
N LYS A 120 1.76 8.82 16.74
CA LYS A 120 2.00 7.87 15.64
C LYS A 120 3.15 6.91 16.01
N PRO A 121 2.89 5.86 16.77
CA PRO A 121 3.90 4.85 17.12
C PRO A 121 4.36 4.06 15.90
N VAL A 122 5.46 3.30 16.07
CA VAL A 122 5.87 2.27 15.09
C VAL A 122 4.68 1.35 14.82
N GLY A 123 4.46 1.04 13.55
CA GLY A 123 3.29 0.28 13.08
C GLY A 123 2.10 1.15 12.65
N THR A 124 2.18 2.49 12.81
CA THR A 124 1.18 3.39 12.23
C THR A 124 1.35 3.41 10.72
N VAL A 125 0.46 2.76 10.00
CA VAL A 125 0.46 2.67 8.54
C VAL A 125 -0.93 2.94 8.01
N TYR A 126 -1.04 3.80 7.00
CA TYR A 126 -2.26 4.05 6.25
C TYR A 126 -2.16 3.46 4.85
N ILE A 127 -3.24 2.84 4.42
CA ILE A 127 -3.46 2.40 3.04
C ILE A 127 -4.49 3.34 2.42
N GLY A 128 -4.24 3.80 1.20
CA GLY A 128 -5.22 4.50 0.36
C GLY A 128 -5.69 3.60 -0.77
N LEU A 129 -6.96 3.65 -1.10
CA LEU A 129 -7.55 2.95 -2.24
C LEU A 129 -8.44 3.91 -3.04
N SER A 130 -8.19 4.03 -4.34
CA SER A 130 -8.97 4.83 -5.27
C SER A 130 -9.54 3.94 -6.36
N VAL A 131 -10.87 3.86 -6.45
CA VAL A 131 -11.60 3.06 -7.45
C VAL A 131 -12.70 3.91 -8.06
N ALA A 132 -12.74 4.03 -9.39
CA ALA A 132 -13.79 4.76 -10.12
C ALA A 132 -14.10 6.17 -9.57
N GLY A 133 -13.06 6.88 -9.08
CA GLY A 133 -13.20 8.23 -8.52
C GLY A 133 -13.63 8.29 -7.05
N ASN A 134 -13.96 7.16 -6.44
CA ASN A 134 -14.14 7.05 -5.00
C ASN A 134 -12.79 6.71 -4.35
N THR A 135 -12.31 7.60 -3.48
CA THR A 135 -11.02 7.45 -2.80
C THR A 135 -11.21 7.41 -1.30
N GLN A 136 -10.67 6.38 -0.69
CA GLN A 136 -10.74 6.13 0.75
C GLN A 136 -9.35 5.83 1.31
N ALA A 137 -9.19 5.96 2.62
CA ALA A 137 -8.01 5.51 3.34
C ALA A 137 -8.40 4.82 4.64
N ARG A 138 -7.60 3.83 5.05
CA ARG A 138 -7.76 3.15 6.33
C ARG A 138 -6.43 2.97 7.05
N LEU A 139 -6.49 2.98 8.38
CA LEU A 139 -5.37 2.60 9.23
C LEU A 139 -5.21 1.08 9.21
N VAL A 140 -3.99 0.62 9.03
CA VAL A 140 -3.67 -0.82 9.15
C VAL A 140 -3.60 -1.18 10.63
N PHE A 141 -4.31 -2.22 11.01
CA PHE A 141 -4.13 -2.79 12.35
C PHE A 141 -2.75 -3.48 12.43
N THR A 142 -1.93 -3.01 13.37
CA THR A 142 -0.65 -3.64 13.73
C THR A 142 -0.73 -4.12 15.16
N ASP A 143 -0.48 -5.42 15.39
CA ASP A 143 -0.42 -6.00 16.72
C ASP A 143 0.68 -5.28 17.54
N PRO A 144 0.36 -4.63 18.68
CA PRO A 144 1.33 -3.88 19.46
C PRO A 144 2.46 -4.74 20.03
N ILE A 145 2.25 -6.04 20.22
CA ILE A 145 3.28 -6.98 20.69
C ILE A 145 4.29 -7.20 19.58
N LEU A 146 3.81 -7.47 18.36
CA LEU A 146 4.66 -7.71 17.20
C LEU A 146 5.37 -6.44 16.70
N ALA A 147 4.79 -5.27 16.96
CA ALA A 147 5.42 -3.99 16.65
C ALA A 147 6.67 -3.69 17.51
N LYS A 148 6.91 -4.48 18.56
CA LYS A 148 8.09 -4.38 19.44
C LYS A 148 9.08 -5.54 19.27
N ASP A 149 8.76 -6.50 18.43
CA ASP A 149 9.61 -7.65 18.11
C ASP A 149 10.85 -7.21 17.30
N GLU A 150 11.90 -7.99 17.35
CA GLU A 150 13.12 -7.76 16.54
C GLU A 150 12.85 -7.77 15.03
N ASN A 151 11.83 -8.52 14.60
CA ASN A 151 11.36 -8.61 13.22
C ASN A 151 10.20 -7.66 12.92
N ALA A 152 9.89 -6.72 13.81
CA ALA A 152 8.73 -5.83 13.70
C ALA A 152 8.64 -5.14 12.33
N ARG A 153 9.76 -4.64 11.81
CA ARG A 153 9.79 -3.99 10.50
C ARG A 153 9.34 -4.89 9.36
N GLU A 154 9.79 -6.13 9.33
CA GLU A 154 9.37 -7.10 8.31
C GLU A 154 7.90 -7.46 8.47
N TYR A 155 7.48 -7.74 9.70
CA TYR A 155 6.10 -8.03 10.03
C TYR A 155 5.16 -6.89 9.60
N ILE A 156 5.44 -5.66 9.99
CA ILE A 156 4.61 -4.48 9.66
C ILE A 156 4.47 -4.32 8.14
N ARG A 157 5.58 -4.42 7.42
CA ARG A 157 5.57 -4.33 5.95
C ARG A 157 4.74 -5.42 5.30
N LYS A 158 4.93 -6.68 5.69
CA LYS A 158 4.17 -7.83 5.14
C LYS A 158 2.69 -7.78 5.51
N ASN A 159 2.38 -7.47 6.78
CA ASN A 159 0.99 -7.29 7.22
C ASN A 159 0.28 -6.18 6.44
N THR A 160 0.99 -5.10 6.14
CA THR A 160 0.47 -4.00 5.30
C THR A 160 0.18 -4.48 3.88
N VAL A 161 1.08 -5.26 3.28
CA VAL A 161 0.88 -5.82 1.93
C VAL A 161 -0.36 -6.72 1.90
N LEU A 162 -0.48 -7.63 2.86
CA LEU A 162 -1.64 -8.52 2.94
C LEU A 162 -2.94 -7.73 3.07
N THR A 163 -2.97 -6.77 4.00
CA THR A 163 -4.16 -5.91 4.22
C THR A 163 -4.52 -5.10 2.98
N ALA A 164 -3.52 -4.57 2.26
CA ALA A 164 -3.74 -3.82 1.03
C ALA A 164 -4.35 -4.69 -0.07
N LEU A 165 -3.80 -5.89 -0.29
CA LEU A 165 -4.30 -6.83 -1.30
C LEU A 165 -5.72 -7.34 -0.98
N GLN A 166 -6.01 -7.62 0.30
CA GLN A 166 -7.34 -7.99 0.76
C GLN A 166 -8.34 -6.86 0.47
N TRP A 167 -7.96 -5.63 0.78
CA TRP A 167 -8.84 -4.48 0.54
C TRP A 167 -9.09 -4.22 -0.94
N VAL A 168 -8.09 -4.42 -1.78
CA VAL A 168 -8.28 -4.40 -3.24
C VAL A 168 -9.29 -5.47 -3.64
N ALA A 169 -9.14 -6.73 -3.21
CA ALA A 169 -10.06 -7.82 -3.57
C ALA A 169 -11.51 -7.58 -3.13
N GLU A 170 -11.73 -6.91 -2.00
CA GLU A 170 -13.05 -6.55 -1.48
C GLU A 170 -13.78 -5.47 -2.31
N ASN A 171 -13.04 -4.70 -3.13
CA ASN A 171 -13.56 -3.49 -3.81
C ASN A 171 -13.49 -3.54 -5.35
N ILE A 172 -13.13 -4.71 -5.89
CA ILE A 172 -13.11 -4.94 -7.35
C ILE A 172 -14.36 -5.64 -7.84
#